data_7486ae054865a90822da42435bcd66bb
#
_entry.id   7486ae054865a90822da42435bcd66bb
#
_cell.length_a   1.000
_cell.length_b   1.000
_cell.length_c   1.000
_cell.angle_alpha   90.00
_cell.angle_beta   90.00
_cell.angle_gamma   90.00
#
_symmetry.space_group_name_H-M   'P 1'
#
loop_
_entity.id
_entity.type
_entity.pdbx_description
1 polymer ?
#
loop_
_entity_poly.entity_id
_entity_poly.type
_entity_poly.pdbx_seq_one_letter_code
_entity_poly.pdbx_strand_id
1 'polypeptide(L)'
;MALNNLEVVSVPVSDQDRAKRFYAGQLGFTVVTDSAFGEGMRWVMLQPPGSRTRITLVTWFNTMPAGSLRGIVLGCDDLEQTLDDLAARGVTFHEETIQEAPWGRWKTFDDPDGNGWIVQQSNPDFR
;
A
#
# COMPACT_ATOMS: atom_id res chain seq x y z
N MET A 1 15.25 -26.45 -0.21
CA MET A 1 15.04 -25.06 0.24
C MET A 1 13.85 -24.47 -0.51
N ALA A 2 12.96 -23.85 0.18
CA ALA A 2 11.79 -23.23 -0.45
C ALA A 2 11.56 -21.83 0.09
N LEU A 3 11.53 -20.86 -0.82
CA LEU A 3 11.00 -19.54 -0.52
C LEU A 3 9.48 -19.66 -0.58
N ASN A 4 8.78 -19.24 0.45
CA ASN A 4 7.35 -19.53 0.58
C ASN A 4 6.48 -18.28 0.78
N ASN A 5 7.09 -17.12 0.91
CA ASN A 5 6.33 -15.91 1.22
C ASN A 5 7.13 -14.65 0.90
N LEU A 6 6.46 -13.64 0.38
CA LEU A 6 6.99 -12.30 0.32
C LEU A 6 6.65 -11.62 1.66
N GLU A 7 7.62 -11.51 2.57
CA GLU A 7 7.33 -11.07 3.94
C GLU A 7 7.10 -9.58 4.05
N VAL A 8 8.01 -8.79 3.47
CA VAL A 8 8.04 -7.34 3.67
C VAL A 8 8.43 -6.63 2.38
N VAL A 9 7.70 -5.57 2.06
CA VAL A 9 8.03 -4.66 0.97
C VAL A 9 8.33 -3.29 1.57
N SER A 10 9.46 -2.70 1.20
CA SER A 10 9.83 -1.35 1.64
C SER A 10 9.15 -0.29 0.79
N VAL A 11 8.51 0.67 1.46
CA VAL A 11 7.85 1.81 0.83
C VAL A 11 8.66 3.07 1.19
N PRO A 12 9.29 3.72 0.21
CA PRO A 12 10.13 4.88 0.48
C PRO A 12 9.27 6.13 0.73
N VAL A 13 9.47 6.73 1.91
CA VAL A 13 8.71 7.91 2.33
C VAL A 13 9.65 8.99 2.87
N SER A 14 9.19 10.24 2.87
CA SER A 14 9.96 11.36 3.43
C SER A 14 9.64 11.61 4.90
N ASP A 15 8.42 11.29 5.33
CA ASP A 15 7.93 11.52 6.69
C ASP A 15 7.18 10.28 7.16
N GLN A 16 7.78 9.52 8.08
CA GLN A 16 7.20 8.28 8.57
C GLN A 16 5.91 8.50 9.37
N ASP A 17 5.78 9.61 10.09
CA ASP A 17 4.56 9.91 10.83
C ASP A 17 3.40 10.21 9.88
N ARG A 18 3.63 11.01 8.87
CA ARG A 18 2.62 11.33 7.85
C ARG A 18 2.20 10.07 7.09
N ALA A 19 3.16 9.27 6.67
CA ALA A 19 2.89 8.02 5.97
C ALA A 19 2.11 7.04 6.86
N LYS A 20 2.51 6.90 8.13
CA LYS A 20 1.80 6.04 9.08
C LYS A 20 0.33 6.45 9.23
N ARG A 21 0.05 7.75 9.34
CA ARG A 21 -1.33 8.25 9.41
C ARG A 21 -2.13 7.88 8.16
N PHE A 22 -1.50 7.93 7.00
CA PHE A 22 -2.16 7.56 5.75
C PHE A 22 -2.47 6.06 5.71
N TYR A 23 -1.46 5.22 5.91
CA TYR A 23 -1.64 3.77 5.78
C TYR A 23 -2.51 3.18 6.88
N ALA A 24 -2.37 3.62 8.12
CA ALA A 24 -3.20 3.15 9.22
C ALA A 24 -4.57 3.83 9.24
N GLY A 25 -4.61 5.17 9.09
CA GLY A 25 -5.84 5.94 9.23
C GLY A 25 -6.75 5.90 8.01
N GLN A 26 -6.19 6.06 6.82
CA GLN A 26 -6.99 6.10 5.59
C GLN A 26 -7.13 4.72 4.94
N LEU A 27 -6.07 3.93 4.86
CA LEU A 27 -6.14 2.59 4.26
C LEU A 27 -6.56 1.51 5.24
N GLY A 28 -6.50 1.77 6.55
CA GLY A 28 -6.92 0.80 7.55
C GLY A 28 -5.93 -0.33 7.80
N PHE A 29 -4.65 -0.12 7.48
CA PHE A 29 -3.62 -1.12 7.77
C PHE A 29 -3.33 -1.16 9.26
N THR A 30 -3.03 -2.35 9.79
CA THR A 30 -2.66 -2.52 11.19
C THR A 30 -1.18 -2.18 11.39
N VAL A 31 -0.87 -1.36 12.39
CA VAL A 31 0.52 -1.09 12.78
C VAL A 31 1.04 -2.31 13.54
N VAL A 32 2.04 -2.99 12.97
CA VAL A 32 2.64 -4.17 13.58
C VAL A 32 3.78 -3.78 14.50
N THR A 33 4.62 -2.85 14.05
CA THR A 33 5.79 -2.40 14.79
C THR A 33 6.01 -0.91 14.52
N ASP A 34 6.36 -0.18 15.57
CA ASP A 34 6.80 1.20 15.46
C ASP A 34 7.83 1.44 16.56
N SER A 35 9.10 1.30 16.24
CA SER A 35 10.18 1.41 17.22
C SER A 35 11.45 1.95 16.61
N ALA A 36 12.22 2.67 17.42
CA ALA A 36 13.54 3.10 17.03
C ALA A 36 14.51 1.91 17.07
N PHE A 37 15.39 1.84 16.08
CA PHE A 37 16.52 0.91 16.11
C PHE A 37 17.76 1.64 15.57
N GLY A 38 18.81 1.65 16.36
CA GLY A 38 20.00 2.43 16.01
C GLY A 38 19.73 3.92 15.99
N GLU A 39 20.75 4.69 15.70
CA GLU A 39 20.71 6.15 15.71
C GLU A 39 20.07 6.67 14.42
N GLY A 40 19.03 7.48 14.56
CA GLY A 40 18.34 8.07 13.42
C GLY A 40 17.51 7.11 12.60
N MET A 41 17.28 5.89 13.08
CA MET A 41 16.49 4.88 12.37
C MET A 41 15.25 4.50 13.17
N ARG A 42 14.14 4.40 12.46
CA ARG A 42 12.83 4.04 13.03
C ARG A 42 12.18 2.98 12.15
N TRP A 43 11.82 1.88 12.76
CA TRP A 43 11.17 0.75 12.07
C TRP A 43 9.66 0.90 12.21
N VAL A 44 8.98 1.16 11.10
CA VAL A 44 7.53 1.29 11.05
C VAL A 44 7.00 0.25 10.08
N MET A 45 6.31 -0.77 10.61
CA MET A 45 5.79 -1.88 9.84
C MET A 45 4.28 -1.93 9.97
N LEU A 46 3.58 -2.05 8.84
CA LEU A 46 2.13 -2.16 8.80
C LEU A 46 1.72 -3.37 7.96
N GLN A 47 0.50 -3.84 8.22
CA GLN A 47 -0.03 -5.02 7.55
C GLN A 47 -1.45 -4.74 7.06
N PRO A 48 -1.70 -4.92 5.74
CA PRO A 48 -3.08 -4.88 5.25
C PRO A 48 -3.90 -6.00 5.91
N PRO A 49 -5.18 -5.75 6.23
CA PRO A 49 -6.03 -6.79 6.82
C PRO A 49 -6.08 -8.04 5.94
N GLY A 50 -5.85 -9.20 6.56
CA GLY A 50 -5.86 -10.48 5.86
C GLY A 50 -4.64 -10.80 5.01
N SER A 51 -3.67 -9.88 4.91
CA SER A 51 -2.45 -10.10 4.13
C SER A 51 -1.37 -10.78 4.97
N ARG A 52 -0.59 -11.66 4.35
CA ARG A 52 0.64 -12.19 4.96
C ARG A 52 1.81 -11.24 4.73
N THR A 53 1.81 -10.52 3.61
CA THR A 53 2.84 -9.56 3.27
C THR A 53 2.62 -8.26 4.04
N ARG A 54 3.69 -7.70 4.58
CA ARG A 54 3.71 -6.44 5.32
C ARG A 54 4.46 -5.38 4.53
N ILE A 55 4.29 -4.12 4.89
CA ILE A 55 5.09 -3.02 4.36
C ILE A 55 5.89 -2.38 5.49
N THR A 56 7.06 -1.83 5.14
CA THR A 56 7.82 -0.96 6.04
C THR A 56 7.97 0.41 5.40
N LEU A 57 7.83 1.45 6.21
CA LEU A 57 7.99 2.83 5.74
C LEU A 57 9.44 3.23 5.97
N VAL A 58 10.20 3.38 4.89
CA VAL A 58 11.66 3.55 4.95
C VAL A 58 12.09 4.93 4.46
N THR A 59 13.16 5.47 5.06
CA THR A 59 13.72 6.77 4.69
C THR A 59 15.20 6.69 4.35
N TRP A 60 15.79 5.48 4.37
CA TRP A 60 17.26 5.31 4.37
C TRP A 60 17.85 4.63 3.14
N PHE A 61 17.07 4.24 2.15
CA PHE A 61 17.63 3.65 0.92
C PHE A 61 17.90 4.73 -0.12
N ASN A 62 19.18 4.99 -0.40
CA ASN A 62 19.59 6.07 -1.31
C ASN A 62 19.08 5.88 -2.74
N THR A 63 18.88 4.63 -3.17
CA THR A 63 18.42 4.31 -4.53
C THR A 63 16.90 4.24 -4.64
N MET A 64 16.20 4.47 -3.53
CA MET A 64 14.73 4.50 -3.48
C MET A 64 14.27 5.83 -2.88
N PRO A 65 14.29 6.91 -3.66
CA PRO A 65 13.80 8.19 -3.15
C PRO A 65 12.30 8.13 -2.80
N ALA A 66 11.89 8.95 -1.84
CA ALA A 66 10.50 9.01 -1.42
C ALA A 66 9.57 9.18 -2.63
N GLY A 67 8.51 8.38 -2.69
CA GLY A 67 7.56 8.42 -3.79
C GLY A 67 7.95 7.65 -5.05
N SER A 68 9.07 6.94 -5.04
CA SER A 68 9.57 6.24 -6.24
C SER A 68 8.92 4.88 -6.51
N LEU A 69 8.14 4.36 -5.56
CA LEU A 69 7.51 3.06 -5.70
C LEU A 69 6.23 3.15 -6.54
N ARG A 70 6.04 2.18 -7.43
CA ARG A 70 4.87 2.13 -8.32
C ARG A 70 4.38 0.70 -8.47
N GLY A 71 3.07 0.56 -8.77
CA GLY A 71 2.52 -0.68 -9.26
C GLY A 71 2.26 -1.75 -8.21
N ILE A 72 2.21 -1.41 -6.94
CA ILE A 72 1.81 -2.37 -5.92
C ILE A 72 0.30 -2.53 -5.96
N VAL A 73 -0.16 -3.77 -6.02
CA VAL A 73 -1.57 -4.10 -6.15
C VAL A 73 -2.12 -4.56 -4.80
N LEU A 74 -3.18 -3.90 -4.36
CA LEU A 74 -3.98 -4.30 -3.20
C LEU A 74 -5.23 -4.99 -3.71
N GLY A 75 -5.42 -6.26 -3.35
CA GLY A 75 -6.59 -7.02 -3.76
C GLY A 75 -7.79 -6.78 -2.87
N CYS A 76 -8.98 -6.83 -3.45
CA CYS A 76 -10.25 -6.77 -2.72
C CYS A 76 -11.28 -7.67 -3.39
N ASP A 77 -12.32 -8.02 -2.64
CA ASP A 77 -13.39 -8.90 -3.15
C ASP A 77 -14.57 -8.11 -3.71
N ASP A 78 -14.77 -6.87 -3.23
CA ASP A 78 -15.85 -5.98 -3.67
C ASP A 78 -15.25 -4.61 -3.95
N LEU A 79 -14.93 -4.34 -5.21
CA LEU A 79 -14.23 -3.13 -5.60
C LEU A 79 -15.07 -1.88 -5.33
N GLU A 80 -16.35 -1.88 -5.71
CA GLU A 80 -17.23 -0.71 -5.53
C GLU A 80 -17.32 -0.31 -4.06
N GLN A 81 -17.56 -1.26 -3.17
CA GLN A 81 -17.64 -0.98 -1.74
C GLN A 81 -16.29 -0.50 -1.19
N THR A 82 -15.20 -1.14 -1.61
CA THR A 82 -13.85 -0.76 -1.16
C THR A 82 -13.52 0.67 -1.58
N LEU A 83 -13.83 1.04 -2.83
CA LEU A 83 -13.59 2.40 -3.32
C LEU A 83 -14.42 3.44 -2.56
N ASP A 84 -15.69 3.12 -2.26
CA ASP A 84 -16.55 4.01 -1.46
C ASP A 84 -15.99 4.20 -0.04
N ASP A 85 -15.54 3.13 0.60
CA ASP A 85 -14.95 3.19 1.93
C ASP A 85 -13.67 4.03 1.95
N LEU A 86 -12.80 3.84 0.96
CA LEU A 86 -11.56 4.60 0.84
C LEU A 86 -11.83 6.08 0.57
N ALA A 87 -12.77 6.38 -0.34
CA ALA A 87 -13.16 7.76 -0.63
C ALA A 87 -13.72 8.45 0.62
N ALA A 88 -14.50 7.75 1.43
CA ALA A 88 -15.03 8.27 2.69
C ALA A 88 -13.93 8.60 3.70
N ARG A 89 -12.77 7.94 3.58
CA ARG A 89 -11.59 8.19 4.41
C ARG A 89 -10.62 9.20 3.79
N GLY A 90 -11.00 9.84 2.69
CA GLY A 90 -10.22 10.90 2.07
C GLY A 90 -9.22 10.45 1.01
N VAL A 91 -9.27 9.21 0.56
CA VAL A 91 -8.42 8.74 -0.53
C VAL A 91 -8.97 9.27 -1.87
N THR A 92 -8.08 9.84 -2.68
CA THR A 92 -8.42 10.36 -4.01
C THR A 92 -7.84 9.44 -5.07
N PHE A 93 -8.67 9.04 -6.02
CA PHE A 93 -8.26 8.16 -7.11
C PHE A 93 -7.92 8.96 -8.36
N HIS A 94 -7.01 8.43 -9.19
CA HIS A 94 -6.60 9.08 -10.44
C HIS A 94 -7.68 8.99 -11.50
N GLU A 95 -8.43 7.88 -11.54
CA GLU A 95 -9.45 7.65 -12.55
C GLU A 95 -10.83 8.04 -12.03
N GLU A 96 -11.65 8.65 -12.89
CA GLU A 96 -13.05 8.94 -12.57
C GLU A 96 -13.92 7.68 -12.57
N THR A 97 -13.59 6.72 -13.46
CA THR A 97 -14.32 5.47 -13.62
C THR A 97 -13.42 4.28 -13.39
N ILE A 98 -14.04 3.15 -13.02
CA ILE A 98 -13.32 1.88 -12.84
C ILE A 98 -12.74 1.44 -14.17
N GLN A 99 -11.46 1.10 -14.17
CA GLN A 99 -10.74 0.57 -15.33
C GLN A 99 -10.95 -0.95 -15.38
N GLU A 100 -10.99 -1.51 -16.58
CA GLU A 100 -11.23 -2.94 -16.79
C GLU A 100 -10.23 -3.53 -17.79
N ALA A 101 -9.84 -4.78 -17.52
CA ALA A 101 -9.02 -5.60 -18.39
C ALA A 101 -9.39 -7.07 -18.15
N PRO A 102 -8.89 -8.02 -18.97
CA PRO A 102 -9.22 -9.43 -18.75
C PRO A 102 -8.87 -9.94 -17.36
N TRP A 103 -7.81 -9.37 -16.72
CA TRP A 103 -7.34 -9.84 -15.40
C TRP A 103 -8.09 -9.22 -14.22
N GLY A 104 -8.88 -8.17 -14.42
CA GLY A 104 -9.61 -7.57 -13.31
C GLY A 104 -10.08 -6.16 -13.57
N ARG A 105 -10.56 -5.54 -12.50
CA ARG A 105 -11.06 -4.17 -12.49
C ARG A 105 -10.34 -3.39 -11.40
N TRP A 106 -10.02 -2.10 -11.62
CA TRP A 106 -9.21 -1.35 -10.66
C TRP A 106 -9.38 0.15 -10.76
N LYS A 107 -8.88 0.84 -9.72
CA LYS A 107 -8.50 2.25 -9.72
C LYS A 107 -7.14 2.40 -9.06
N THR A 108 -6.49 3.53 -9.29
CA THR A 108 -5.17 3.82 -8.73
C THR A 108 -5.19 5.05 -7.83
N PHE A 109 -4.28 5.09 -6.87
CA PHE A 109 -4.08 6.24 -6.00
C PHE A 109 -2.62 6.36 -5.61
N ASP A 110 -2.23 7.54 -5.11
CA ASP A 110 -0.91 7.77 -4.56
C ASP A 110 -0.97 7.94 -3.05
N ASP A 111 0.10 7.54 -2.36
CA ASP A 111 0.30 7.91 -0.97
C ASP A 111 0.76 9.39 -0.88
N PRO A 112 0.97 9.96 0.34
CA PRO A 112 1.38 11.36 0.45
C PRO A 112 2.69 11.72 -0.22
N ASP A 113 3.59 10.77 -0.43
CA ASP A 113 4.88 11.00 -1.11
C ASP A 113 4.81 10.75 -2.61
N GLY A 114 3.69 10.21 -3.11
CA GLY A 114 3.55 9.88 -4.52
C GLY A 114 3.86 8.43 -4.87
N ASN A 115 4.04 7.55 -3.89
CA ASN A 115 4.11 6.12 -4.17
C ASN A 115 2.76 5.64 -4.74
N GLY A 116 2.80 4.92 -5.85
CA GLY A 116 1.61 4.56 -6.61
C GLY A 116 1.09 3.16 -6.30
N TRP A 117 -0.20 3.10 -5.99
CA TRP A 117 -0.90 1.88 -5.60
C TRP A 117 -2.08 1.61 -6.53
N ILE A 118 -2.44 0.34 -6.64
CA ILE A 118 -3.58 -0.14 -7.42
C ILE A 118 -4.52 -0.87 -6.47
N VAL A 119 -5.80 -0.48 -6.46
CA VAL A 119 -6.86 -1.25 -5.78
C VAL A 119 -7.56 -2.07 -6.84
N GLN A 120 -7.54 -3.39 -6.72
CA GLN A 120 -7.97 -4.29 -7.78
C GLN A 120 -8.85 -5.42 -7.26
N GLN A 121 -9.93 -5.65 -7.97
CA GLN A 121 -10.70 -6.89 -7.88
C GLN A 121 -10.28 -7.76 -9.06
N SER A 122 -9.52 -8.80 -8.79
CA SER A 122 -9.00 -9.69 -9.81
C SER A 122 -10.10 -10.59 -10.36
N ASN A 123 -9.98 -10.94 -11.64
CA ASN A 123 -10.86 -11.93 -12.25
C ASN A 123 -10.32 -13.33 -11.91
N PRO A 124 -11.04 -14.14 -11.12
CA PRO A 124 -10.54 -15.45 -10.71
C PRO A 124 -10.41 -16.44 -11.86
N ASP A 125 -11.11 -16.18 -12.99
CA ASP A 125 -11.06 -17.04 -14.18
C ASP A 125 -9.89 -16.71 -15.11
N PHE A 126 -9.22 -15.60 -14.88
CA PHE A 126 -8.06 -15.20 -15.68
C PHE A 126 -6.79 -15.92 -15.20
N ARG A 127 -6.07 -16.53 -16.13
CA ARG A 127 -4.84 -17.27 -15.84
C ARG A 127 -3.73 -16.83 -16.81
#